data_6d0ee66916e21742e273d062c5ed5f73
#
_entry.id   6d0ee66916e21742e273d062c5ed5f73
#
_cell.length_a   1.000
_cell.length_b   1.000
_cell.length_c   1.000
_cell.angle_alpha   90.00
_cell.angle_beta   90.00
_cell.angle_gamma   90.00
#
_symmetry.space_group_name_H-M   'P 1'
#
loop_
_entity.id
_entity.type
_entity.pdbx_description
1 polymer ?
#
loop_
_entity_poly.entity_id
_entity_poly.type
_entity_poly.pdbx_seq_one_letter_code
_entity_poly.pdbx_strand_id
1 'polypeptide(L)'
;PVRPVLIPLRDFRRRDPQFPDIMNAAVLSNIVIVLDQPQNLVNIAGVVRAMKNMGLSRLRLVRPAEFDAYRITGIAHRSDDLVEAAEILDDLDDAVADCVFVLGTSARARTAQRNYGHPREWGQRITQEAHQGKVAVVFGREDRGLSNEALDRCDGVVVIPTDPGYSSMNLAQACLLIAYEIFLAAEGTEHPLPRGKRSAGPATRGEIEEMLTALEGGLDRIEFFKARSPESVMRIFRTLLARADLDRHEAGLVKALGFEIGNYLDRNDRRGATETPGS
;
A
#
# COMPACT_ATOMS: atom_id res chain seq x y z
N PRO A 1 -3.08 31.47 4.62
CA PRO A 1 -3.75 30.84 3.48
C PRO A 1 -2.72 29.93 2.80
N VAL A 2 -2.87 28.63 3.05
CA VAL A 2 -2.03 27.59 2.45
C VAL A 2 -2.58 27.31 1.06
N ARG A 3 -1.78 27.54 0.02
CA ARG A 3 -2.15 27.22 -1.36
C ARG A 3 -2.05 25.69 -1.54
N PRO A 4 -3.04 25.04 -2.17
CA PRO A 4 -2.92 23.63 -2.51
C PRO A 4 -1.84 23.46 -3.59
N VAL A 5 -0.91 22.56 -3.35
CA VAL A 5 0.09 22.11 -4.34
C VAL A 5 -0.66 21.24 -5.36
N LEU A 6 -0.89 21.78 -6.54
CA LEU A 6 -1.35 21.01 -7.70
C LEU A 6 -0.20 20.13 -8.19
N ILE A 7 -0.30 18.83 -7.96
CA ILE A 7 0.57 17.82 -8.57
C ILE A 7 0.16 17.72 -10.05
N PRO A 8 1.08 17.91 -11.01
CA PRO A 8 0.74 17.81 -12.42
C PRO A 8 0.46 16.34 -12.80
N LEU A 9 -0.75 16.08 -13.26
CA LEU A 9 -1.15 14.84 -13.94
C LEU A 9 -0.49 14.81 -15.34
N ARG A 10 0.77 14.33 -15.45
CA ARG A 10 1.39 13.96 -16.74
C ARG A 10 2.55 13.00 -16.50
N ASP A 11 2.31 11.74 -16.73
CA ASP A 11 2.97 10.76 -17.61
C ASP A 11 2.56 9.33 -17.21
N PHE A 12 1.36 8.93 -17.58
CA PHE A 12 0.98 7.52 -17.57
C PHE A 12 1.62 6.81 -18.78
N ARG A 13 2.89 6.49 -18.69
CA ARG A 13 3.46 5.44 -19.54
C ARG A 13 2.97 4.11 -18.99
N ARG A 14 2.22 3.37 -19.80
CA ARG A 14 1.77 2.00 -19.54
C ARG A 14 3.00 1.15 -19.23
N ARG A 15 3.20 0.77 -17.96
CA ARG A 15 4.08 -0.33 -17.59
C ARG A 15 3.26 -1.62 -17.70
N ASP A 16 3.83 -2.61 -18.37
CA ASP A 16 3.23 -3.95 -18.51
C ASP A 16 3.17 -4.62 -17.14
N PRO A 17 2.01 -5.08 -16.62
CA PRO A 17 1.90 -5.61 -15.26
C PRO A 17 2.53 -7.01 -15.07
N GLN A 18 3.23 -7.57 -16.05
CA GLN A 18 3.75 -8.94 -16.02
C GLN A 18 5.19 -9.08 -15.50
N PHE A 19 5.92 -7.99 -15.21
CA PHE A 19 7.26 -8.07 -14.65
C PHE A 19 7.36 -7.16 -13.42
N PRO A 20 7.37 -7.72 -12.17
CA PRO A 20 7.96 -7.01 -11.06
C PRO A 20 9.42 -6.75 -11.43
N ASP A 21 9.86 -5.49 -11.34
CA ASP A 21 11.20 -5.08 -11.71
C ASP A 21 12.23 -5.99 -11.00
N ILE A 22 12.96 -6.78 -11.78
CA ILE A 22 14.03 -7.68 -11.29
C ILE A 22 15.06 -6.89 -10.46
N MET A 23 15.23 -5.60 -10.72
CA MET A 23 16.08 -4.69 -9.94
C MET A 23 15.58 -4.49 -8.51
N ASN A 24 14.31 -4.40 -8.27
CA ASN A 24 13.74 -4.17 -6.93
C ASN A 24 13.85 -5.42 -6.05
N ALA A 25 13.65 -6.60 -6.62
CA ALA A 25 13.87 -7.87 -5.92
C ALA A 25 15.34 -8.06 -5.52
N ALA A 26 16.28 -7.61 -6.35
CA ALA A 26 17.72 -7.67 -6.03
C ALA A 26 18.08 -6.75 -4.87
N VAL A 27 17.51 -5.54 -4.79
CA VAL A 27 17.73 -4.61 -3.67
C VAL A 27 17.19 -5.19 -2.37
N LEU A 28 15.95 -5.68 -2.35
CA LEU A 28 15.35 -6.27 -1.15
C LEU A 28 16.09 -7.53 -0.69
N SER A 29 16.67 -8.32 -1.61
CA SER A 29 17.47 -9.48 -1.28
C SER A 29 18.82 -9.17 -0.60
N ASN A 30 19.28 -7.92 -0.68
CA ASN A 30 20.48 -7.44 0.01
C ASN A 30 20.20 -6.88 1.41
N ILE A 31 18.92 -6.83 1.83
CA ILE A 31 18.56 -6.33 3.16
C ILE A 31 18.46 -7.50 4.12
N VAL A 32 19.19 -7.41 5.24
CA VAL A 32 19.30 -8.41 6.28
C VAL A 32 18.61 -7.88 7.54
N ILE A 33 17.59 -8.58 8.02
CA ILE A 33 17.01 -8.32 9.34
C ILE A 33 17.82 -9.10 10.38
N VAL A 34 18.34 -8.41 11.37
CA VAL A 34 19.11 -8.98 12.47
C VAL A 34 18.35 -8.80 13.77
N LEU A 35 18.08 -9.88 14.48
CA LEU A 35 17.50 -9.85 15.83
C LEU A 35 18.58 -10.20 16.85
N ASP A 36 18.97 -9.21 17.63
CA ASP A 36 19.96 -9.39 18.69
C ASP A 36 19.28 -9.84 20.00
N GLN A 37 19.53 -11.08 20.38
CA GLN A 37 19.02 -11.74 21.58
C GLN A 37 17.47 -11.71 21.72
N PRO A 38 16.70 -12.07 20.68
CA PRO A 38 15.25 -12.11 20.80
C PRO A 38 14.83 -13.12 21.88
N GLN A 39 13.85 -12.73 22.72
CA GLN A 39 13.46 -13.49 23.91
C GLN A 39 12.22 -14.35 23.66
N ASN A 40 11.42 -14.02 22.67
CA ASN A 40 10.12 -14.66 22.48
C ASN A 40 9.96 -15.16 21.05
N LEU A 41 9.71 -16.46 20.91
CA LEU A 41 9.49 -17.14 19.64
C LEU A 41 8.31 -16.54 18.85
N VAL A 42 7.25 -16.08 19.53
CA VAL A 42 6.10 -15.43 18.87
C VAL A 42 6.52 -14.13 18.19
N ASN A 43 7.44 -13.38 18.79
CA ASN A 43 7.98 -12.16 18.17
C ASN A 43 8.85 -12.50 16.95
N ILE A 44 9.67 -13.55 17.02
CA ILE A 44 10.44 -14.04 15.85
C ILE A 44 9.47 -14.42 14.72
N ALA A 45 8.42 -15.18 15.00
CA ALA A 45 7.40 -15.55 14.01
C ALA A 45 6.68 -14.31 13.43
N GLY A 46 6.39 -13.32 14.27
CA GLY A 46 5.82 -12.04 13.83
C GLY A 46 6.74 -11.26 12.89
N VAL A 47 8.06 -11.23 13.18
CA VAL A 47 9.09 -10.64 12.31
C VAL A 47 9.18 -11.41 10.99
N VAL A 48 9.22 -12.72 11.01
CA VAL A 48 9.22 -13.57 9.80
C VAL A 48 8.02 -13.24 8.91
N ARG A 49 6.84 -13.10 9.50
CA ARG A 49 5.62 -12.73 8.77
C ARG A 49 5.71 -11.32 8.18
N ALA A 50 6.24 -10.35 8.93
CA ALA A 50 6.47 -8.99 8.45
C ALA A 50 7.44 -8.97 7.26
N MET A 51 8.54 -9.71 7.35
CA MET A 51 9.52 -9.86 6.28
C MET A 51 8.90 -10.44 5.00
N LYS A 52 8.15 -11.54 5.12
CA LYS A 52 7.45 -12.16 3.97
C LYS A 52 6.48 -11.20 3.30
N ASN A 53 5.72 -10.42 4.07
CA ASN A 53 4.80 -9.41 3.54
C ASN A 53 5.51 -8.31 2.75
N MET A 54 6.74 -7.98 3.11
CA MET A 54 7.53 -6.89 2.52
C MET A 54 8.67 -7.40 1.61
N GLY A 55 8.63 -8.66 1.19
CA GLY A 55 9.58 -9.22 0.23
C GLY A 55 11.02 -9.39 0.75
N LEU A 56 11.24 -9.31 2.06
CA LEU A 56 12.54 -9.53 2.69
C LEU A 56 12.78 -11.01 2.93
N SER A 57 14.02 -11.49 2.67
CA SER A 57 14.34 -12.93 2.69
C SER A 57 15.52 -13.32 3.57
N ARG A 58 16.27 -12.37 4.15
CA ARG A 58 17.46 -12.67 4.95
C ARG A 58 17.23 -12.35 6.42
N LEU A 59 17.22 -13.38 7.26
CA LEU A 59 17.06 -13.26 8.70
C LEU A 59 18.32 -13.81 9.40
N ARG A 60 18.86 -13.02 10.33
CA ARG A 60 19.93 -13.45 11.25
C ARG A 60 19.45 -13.29 12.68
N LEU A 61 19.74 -14.28 13.48
CA LEU A 61 19.38 -14.34 14.89
C LEU A 61 20.67 -14.46 15.71
N VAL A 62 20.96 -13.47 16.53
CA VAL A 62 22.10 -13.50 17.43
C VAL A 62 21.64 -14.00 18.78
N ARG A 63 22.14 -15.14 19.23
CA ARG A 63 21.82 -15.74 20.54
C ARG A 63 20.33 -15.69 20.90
N PRO A 64 19.42 -16.20 20.07
CA PRO A 64 18.01 -16.25 20.42
C PRO A 64 17.80 -17.11 21.67
N ALA A 65 16.90 -16.68 22.57
CA ALA A 65 16.57 -17.48 23.77
C ALA A 65 15.90 -18.82 23.40
N GLU A 66 15.13 -18.83 22.30
CA GLU A 66 14.49 -20.02 21.75
C GLU A 66 14.40 -19.87 20.22
N PHE A 67 14.66 -20.96 19.50
CA PHE A 67 14.38 -21.07 18.06
C PHE A 67 13.80 -22.45 17.75
N ASP A 68 12.58 -22.47 17.26
CA ASP A 68 11.88 -23.68 16.84
C ASP A 68 11.20 -23.40 15.48
N ALA A 69 11.78 -23.94 14.43
CA ALA A 69 11.34 -23.72 13.06
C ALA A 69 9.88 -24.16 12.84
N TYR A 70 9.48 -25.31 13.40
CA TYR A 70 8.13 -25.85 13.26
C TYR A 70 7.08 -24.92 13.90
N ARG A 71 7.35 -24.43 15.11
CA ARG A 71 6.46 -23.50 15.81
C ARG A 71 6.40 -22.14 15.12
N ILE A 72 7.53 -21.65 14.59
CA ILE A 72 7.59 -20.39 13.84
C ILE A 72 6.73 -20.47 12.57
N THR A 73 6.89 -21.54 11.76
CA THR A 73 6.10 -21.71 10.53
C THR A 73 4.63 -21.97 10.81
N GLY A 74 4.31 -22.57 11.95
CA GLY A 74 2.92 -22.72 12.44
C GLY A 74 2.21 -21.38 12.72
N ILE A 75 2.97 -20.34 13.10
CA ILE A 75 2.45 -18.99 13.33
C ILE A 75 2.55 -18.14 12.05
N ALA A 76 3.70 -18.16 11.38
CA ALA A 76 3.99 -17.45 10.15
C ALA A 76 3.80 -18.36 8.94
N HIS A 77 2.55 -18.72 8.62
CA HIS A 77 2.25 -19.65 7.54
C HIS A 77 2.96 -19.32 6.22
N ARG A 78 3.43 -20.35 5.50
CA ARG A 78 4.12 -20.25 4.20
C ARG A 78 5.44 -19.47 4.28
N SER A 79 6.20 -19.66 5.34
CA SER A 79 7.49 -19.01 5.58
C SER A 79 8.65 -19.99 5.73
N ASP A 80 8.45 -21.26 5.34
CA ASP A 80 9.41 -22.34 5.48
C ASP A 80 10.76 -21.96 4.85
N ASP A 81 10.74 -21.39 3.65
CA ASP A 81 11.92 -20.92 2.92
C ASP A 81 12.76 -19.89 3.69
N LEU A 82 12.11 -18.95 4.36
CA LEU A 82 12.80 -17.93 5.15
C LEU A 82 13.31 -18.49 6.47
N VAL A 83 12.53 -19.34 7.12
CA VAL A 83 12.88 -19.92 8.42
C VAL A 83 14.02 -20.92 8.27
N GLU A 84 14.02 -21.73 7.21
CA GLU A 84 15.10 -22.68 6.89
C GLU A 84 16.41 -21.98 6.49
N ALA A 85 16.30 -20.81 5.83
CA ALA A 85 17.44 -19.98 5.45
C ALA A 85 17.94 -19.06 6.58
N ALA A 86 17.28 -19.04 7.75
CA ALA A 86 17.68 -18.17 8.85
C ALA A 86 19.03 -18.61 9.44
N GLU A 87 19.93 -17.65 9.62
CA GLU A 87 21.26 -17.87 10.20
C GLU A 87 21.21 -17.61 11.72
N ILE A 88 21.72 -18.56 12.52
CA ILE A 88 21.86 -18.38 13.98
C ILE A 88 23.34 -18.17 14.27
N LEU A 89 23.67 -17.08 14.97
CA LEU A 89 25.01 -16.60 15.19
C LEU A 89 25.28 -16.35 16.69
N ASP A 90 26.54 -16.40 17.09
CA ASP A 90 26.93 -16.26 18.49
C ASP A 90 27.14 -14.81 18.90
N ASP A 91 27.44 -13.91 17.96
CA ASP A 91 27.58 -12.50 18.26
C ASP A 91 27.11 -11.57 17.13
N LEU A 92 26.99 -10.29 17.46
CA LEU A 92 26.51 -9.27 16.53
C LEU A 92 27.57 -8.90 15.48
N ASP A 93 28.86 -8.97 15.84
CA ASP A 93 29.94 -8.61 14.91
C ASP A 93 29.93 -9.55 13.71
N ASP A 94 29.77 -10.86 13.95
CA ASP A 94 29.63 -11.86 12.88
C ASP A 94 28.34 -11.64 12.07
N ALA A 95 27.27 -11.22 12.75
CA ALA A 95 25.98 -11.00 12.09
C ALA A 95 25.96 -9.81 11.13
N VAL A 96 26.91 -8.89 11.24
CA VAL A 96 26.97 -7.68 10.38
C VAL A 96 28.27 -7.57 9.60
N ALA A 97 29.22 -8.53 9.74
CA ALA A 97 30.56 -8.46 9.19
C ALA A 97 30.61 -8.30 7.65
N ASP A 98 29.64 -8.82 6.93
CA ASP A 98 29.54 -8.75 5.47
C ASP A 98 28.60 -7.66 4.97
N CYS A 99 28.16 -6.75 5.87
CA CYS A 99 27.27 -5.64 5.54
C CYS A 99 28.07 -4.36 5.26
N VAL A 100 27.68 -3.62 4.23
CA VAL A 100 28.28 -2.31 3.88
C VAL A 100 27.66 -1.17 4.69
N PHE A 101 26.50 -1.40 5.28
CA PHE A 101 25.78 -0.42 6.11
C PHE A 101 24.97 -1.15 7.18
N VAL A 102 24.97 -0.62 8.40
CA VAL A 102 24.29 -1.20 9.56
C VAL A 102 23.40 -0.14 10.23
N LEU A 103 22.12 -0.39 10.31
CA LEU A 103 21.15 0.47 10.98
C LEU A 103 20.63 -0.19 12.25
N GLY A 104 20.80 0.47 13.41
CA GLY A 104 20.22 0.03 14.67
C GLY A 104 18.83 0.62 14.92
N THR A 105 18.05 -0.01 15.79
CA THR A 105 16.72 0.49 16.20
C THR A 105 16.75 0.95 17.66
N SER A 106 16.11 2.07 17.98
CA SER A 106 15.97 2.56 19.34
C SER A 106 14.67 3.34 19.53
N ALA A 107 14.01 3.12 20.66
CA ALA A 107 12.87 3.94 21.09
C ALA A 107 13.32 5.19 21.91
N ARG A 108 14.60 5.32 22.26
CA ARG A 108 15.12 6.33 23.18
C ARG A 108 16.30 7.07 22.58
N ALA A 109 16.34 8.38 22.77
CA ALA A 109 17.57 9.13 22.60
C ALA A 109 18.60 8.62 23.61
N ARG A 110 19.85 8.42 23.16
CA ARG A 110 20.97 8.00 23.99
C ARG A 110 21.92 9.17 24.22
N THR A 111 22.81 9.05 25.19
CA THR A 111 23.75 10.10 25.57
C THR A 111 24.76 10.43 24.45
N ALA A 112 25.13 9.44 23.63
CA ALA A 112 26.03 9.66 22.49
C ALA A 112 25.28 10.31 21.33
N GLN A 113 25.91 11.30 20.71
CA GLN A 113 25.39 11.91 19.48
C GLN A 113 25.57 10.92 18.31
N ARG A 114 24.46 10.47 17.74
CA ARG A 114 24.41 9.51 16.65
C ARG A 114 23.59 10.06 15.49
N ASN A 115 23.71 9.44 14.33
CA ASN A 115 22.84 9.73 13.17
C ASN A 115 21.46 9.14 13.40
N TYR A 116 20.55 9.93 13.97
CA TYR A 116 19.16 9.56 14.15
C TYR A 116 18.33 9.98 12.94
N GLY A 117 17.35 9.15 12.57
CA GLY A 117 16.37 9.49 11.53
C GLY A 117 15.11 8.64 11.68
N HIS A 118 14.08 9.03 10.97
CA HIS A 118 12.80 8.32 10.93
C HIS A 118 12.79 7.18 9.90
N PRO A 119 11.89 6.19 10.02
CA PRO A 119 11.83 5.04 9.13
C PRO A 119 11.81 5.40 7.64
N ARG A 120 11.07 6.44 7.25
CA ARG A 120 10.96 6.90 5.87
C ARG A 120 12.29 7.41 5.29
N GLU A 121 13.04 8.18 6.06
CA GLU A 121 14.34 8.71 5.66
C GLU A 121 15.35 7.56 5.52
N TRP A 122 15.38 6.68 6.51
CA TRP A 122 16.24 5.50 6.49
C TRP A 122 15.85 4.48 5.42
N GLY A 123 14.57 4.32 5.11
CA GLY A 123 14.10 3.45 4.03
C GLY A 123 14.75 3.82 2.69
N GLN A 124 14.81 5.11 2.36
CA GLN A 124 15.49 5.60 1.16
C GLN A 124 17.00 5.33 1.19
N ARG A 125 17.65 5.58 2.33
CA ARG A 125 19.09 5.35 2.48
C ARG A 125 19.44 3.87 2.41
N ILE A 126 18.70 3.01 3.09
CA ILE A 126 18.88 1.56 3.06
C ILE A 126 18.83 1.03 1.62
N THR A 127 17.83 1.44 0.84
CA THR A 127 17.70 0.99 -0.55
C THR A 127 18.85 1.47 -1.43
N GLN A 128 19.37 2.68 -1.21
CA GLN A 128 20.55 3.18 -1.91
C GLN A 128 21.80 2.36 -1.59
N GLU A 129 22.07 2.09 -0.30
CA GLU A 129 23.22 1.30 0.12
C GLU A 129 23.07 -0.19 -0.31
N ALA A 130 21.87 -0.72 -0.36
CA ALA A 130 21.61 -2.08 -0.80
C ALA A 130 21.94 -2.35 -2.27
N HIS A 131 22.11 -1.33 -3.09
CA HIS A 131 22.69 -1.46 -4.44
C HIS A 131 24.19 -1.77 -4.43
N GLN A 132 24.88 -1.47 -3.33
CA GLN A 132 26.33 -1.65 -3.22
C GLN A 132 26.73 -2.93 -2.47
N GLY A 133 25.81 -3.45 -1.63
CA GLY A 133 26.09 -4.64 -0.84
C GLY A 133 24.99 -4.94 0.17
N LYS A 134 25.27 -5.84 1.10
CA LYS A 134 24.30 -6.17 2.15
C LYS A 134 24.16 -5.03 3.15
N VAL A 135 22.93 -4.78 3.57
CA VAL A 135 22.58 -3.77 4.58
C VAL A 135 21.85 -4.46 5.73
N ALA A 136 22.33 -4.30 6.95
CA ALA A 136 21.69 -4.84 8.14
C ALA A 136 20.75 -3.83 8.80
N VAL A 137 19.57 -4.30 9.22
CA VAL A 137 18.67 -3.58 10.14
C VAL A 137 18.58 -4.40 11.43
N VAL A 138 19.15 -3.85 12.50
CA VAL A 138 19.35 -4.56 13.77
C VAL A 138 18.29 -4.15 14.78
N PHE A 139 17.61 -5.16 15.31
CA PHE A 139 16.62 -5.02 16.38
C PHE A 139 17.15 -5.69 17.65
N GLY A 140 17.00 -5.04 18.78
CA GLY A 140 17.41 -5.57 20.06
C GLY A 140 16.31 -6.34 20.80
N ARG A 141 16.63 -6.75 22.01
CA ARG A 141 15.72 -7.45 22.92
C ARG A 141 14.43 -6.67 23.18
N GLU A 142 13.36 -7.41 23.39
CA GLU A 142 12.02 -6.84 23.62
C GLU A 142 11.95 -5.99 24.92
N ASP A 143 12.70 -6.36 25.95
CA ASP A 143 12.67 -5.72 27.26
C ASP A 143 13.63 -4.51 27.39
N ARG A 144 14.73 -4.47 26.61
CA ARG A 144 15.81 -3.49 26.76
C ARG A 144 16.19 -2.74 25.49
N GLY A 145 15.83 -3.29 24.33
CA GLY A 145 16.32 -2.84 23.03
C GLY A 145 17.80 -3.18 22.82
N LEU A 146 18.45 -2.48 21.91
CA LEU A 146 19.90 -2.62 21.66
C LEU A 146 20.71 -2.02 22.82
N SER A 147 21.82 -2.67 23.17
CA SER A 147 22.81 -2.12 24.09
C SER A 147 23.59 -0.96 23.45
N ASN A 148 24.36 -0.21 24.24
CA ASN A 148 25.22 0.84 23.69
C ASN A 148 26.31 0.26 22.79
N GLU A 149 26.88 -0.88 23.20
CA GLU A 149 27.90 -1.61 22.43
C GLU A 149 27.35 -2.09 21.08
N ALA A 150 26.10 -2.56 21.04
CA ALA A 150 25.45 -2.93 19.78
C ALA A 150 25.18 -1.70 18.89
N LEU A 151 24.78 -0.57 19.48
CA LEU A 151 24.59 0.68 18.75
C LEU A 151 25.92 1.31 18.28
N ASP A 152 27.04 1.01 18.91
CA ASP A 152 28.38 1.47 18.47
C ASP A 152 28.84 0.80 17.17
N ARG A 153 28.20 -0.30 16.78
CA ARG A 153 28.40 -1.00 15.51
C ARG A 153 27.48 -0.53 14.38
N CYS A 154 26.63 0.45 14.66
CA CYS A 154 25.65 0.95 13.70
C CYS A 154 26.09 2.30 13.13
N ASP A 155 25.95 2.47 11.80
CA ASP A 155 26.20 3.72 11.09
C ASP A 155 25.12 4.77 11.37
N GLY A 156 23.93 4.30 11.74
CA GLY A 156 22.78 5.14 12.08
C GLY A 156 21.79 4.45 12.99
N VAL A 157 20.83 5.22 13.49
CA VAL A 157 19.79 4.71 14.39
C VAL A 157 18.41 5.18 13.90
N VAL A 158 17.52 4.24 13.65
CA VAL A 158 16.13 4.55 13.34
C VAL A 158 15.32 4.69 14.62
N VAL A 159 14.55 5.76 14.69
CA VAL A 159 13.59 6.03 15.77
C VAL A 159 12.20 6.13 15.17
N ILE A 160 11.32 5.22 15.58
CA ILE A 160 9.91 5.25 15.19
C ILE A 160 9.21 6.25 16.12
N PRO A 161 8.55 7.30 15.60
CA PRO A 161 7.76 8.21 16.40
C PRO A 161 6.61 7.48 17.09
N THR A 162 6.51 7.64 18.40
CA THR A 162 5.46 7.06 19.25
C THR A 162 4.97 8.10 20.24
N ASP A 163 3.87 7.83 20.91
CA ASP A 163 3.41 8.65 22.03
C ASP A 163 4.49 8.66 23.13
N PRO A 164 4.87 9.85 23.66
CA PRO A 164 5.89 9.95 24.69
C PRO A 164 5.56 9.19 25.98
N GLY A 165 4.28 9.01 26.28
CA GLY A 165 3.81 8.24 27.44
C GLY A 165 3.89 6.73 27.23
N TYR A 166 4.01 6.26 25.98
CA TYR A 166 4.07 4.84 25.62
C TYR A 166 4.99 4.59 24.43
N SER A 167 6.28 4.77 24.64
CA SER A 167 7.29 4.75 23.58
C SER A 167 7.79 3.35 23.18
N SER A 168 7.53 2.33 24.01
CA SER A 168 7.96 0.96 23.72
C SER A 168 7.02 0.30 22.71
N MET A 169 7.58 -0.19 21.62
CA MET A 169 6.85 -0.90 20.56
C MET A 169 7.23 -2.37 20.55
N ASN A 170 6.26 -3.25 20.27
CA ASN A 170 6.53 -4.67 20.05
C ASN A 170 7.53 -4.87 18.89
N LEU A 171 8.44 -5.85 19.04
CA LEU A 171 9.51 -6.13 18.08
C LEU A 171 8.99 -6.36 16.65
N ALA A 172 7.97 -7.19 16.49
CA ALA A 172 7.41 -7.49 15.17
C ALA A 172 6.70 -6.30 14.54
N GLN A 173 6.05 -5.46 15.35
CA GLN A 173 5.41 -4.22 14.89
C GLN A 173 6.46 -3.19 14.45
N ALA A 174 7.54 -3.03 15.20
CA ALA A 174 8.64 -2.15 14.82
C ALA A 174 9.30 -2.61 13.52
N CYS A 175 9.53 -3.92 13.40
CA CYS A 175 10.06 -4.52 12.17
C CYS A 175 9.12 -4.28 10.97
N LEU A 176 7.81 -4.47 11.13
CA LEU A 176 6.83 -4.24 10.07
C LEU A 176 6.85 -2.78 9.57
N LEU A 177 6.88 -1.81 10.47
CA LEU A 177 6.91 -0.39 10.09
C LEU A 177 8.16 -0.02 9.30
N ILE A 178 9.32 -0.49 9.75
CA ILE A 178 10.60 -0.22 9.06
C ILE A 178 10.64 -0.96 7.71
N ALA A 179 10.25 -2.24 7.69
CA ALA A 179 10.20 -3.03 6.47
C ALA A 179 9.22 -2.45 5.43
N TYR A 180 8.10 -1.89 5.87
CA TYR A 180 7.14 -1.21 5.00
C TYR A 180 7.74 0.04 4.34
N GLU A 181 8.45 0.89 5.08
CA GLU A 181 9.10 2.07 4.49
C GLU A 181 10.24 1.68 3.54
N ILE A 182 10.97 0.60 3.84
CA ILE A 182 11.97 0.01 2.94
C ILE A 182 11.30 -0.49 1.65
N PHE A 183 10.20 -1.22 1.77
CA PHE A 183 9.43 -1.74 0.64
C PHE A 183 8.93 -0.62 -0.27
N LEU A 184 8.34 0.43 0.30
CA LEU A 184 7.91 1.61 -0.46
C LEU A 184 9.07 2.33 -1.15
N ALA A 185 10.23 2.41 -0.49
CA ALA A 185 11.42 3.04 -1.08
C ALA A 185 12.01 2.22 -2.23
N ALA A 186 11.97 0.88 -2.13
CA ALA A 186 12.47 -0.03 -3.15
C ALA A 186 11.54 -0.09 -4.39
N GLU A 187 10.24 -0.19 -4.19
CA GLU A 187 9.27 -0.39 -5.27
C GLU A 187 8.67 0.91 -5.83
N GLY A 188 8.94 2.05 -5.19
CA GLY A 188 8.27 3.30 -5.49
C GLY A 188 6.86 3.36 -4.89
N THR A 189 6.24 4.53 -4.92
CA THR A 189 4.94 4.79 -4.29
C THR A 189 3.73 4.32 -5.10
N GLU A 190 3.94 3.77 -6.29
CA GLU A 190 2.88 3.41 -7.23
C GLU A 190 2.49 1.93 -7.13
N HIS A 191 1.89 1.54 -6.01
CA HIS A 191 1.21 0.25 -5.93
C HIS A 191 -0.21 0.41 -6.49
N PRO A 192 -0.55 -0.29 -7.60
CA PRO A 192 -1.89 -0.20 -8.16
C PRO A 192 -2.91 -0.72 -7.15
N LEU A 193 -3.89 0.10 -6.84
CA LEU A 193 -5.01 -0.31 -6.02
C LEU A 193 -5.80 -1.43 -6.70
N PRO A 194 -6.36 -2.39 -5.94
CA PRO A 194 -7.21 -3.43 -6.50
C PRO A 194 -8.39 -2.78 -7.24
N ARG A 195 -8.51 -3.04 -8.53
CA ARG A 195 -9.70 -2.67 -9.29
C ARG A 195 -10.75 -3.75 -9.15
N GLY A 196 -12.03 -3.34 -9.11
CA GLY A 196 -13.14 -4.30 -9.12
C GLY A 196 -13.05 -5.26 -10.32
N LYS A 197 -13.45 -6.51 -10.13
CA LYS A 197 -13.37 -7.57 -11.16
C LYS A 197 -14.12 -7.26 -12.47
N ARG A 198 -14.95 -6.21 -12.51
CA ARG A 198 -15.76 -5.77 -13.64
C ARG A 198 -15.35 -4.40 -14.20
N SER A 199 -14.17 -3.92 -13.92
CA SER A 199 -13.69 -2.66 -14.49
C SER A 199 -13.57 -2.78 -16.03
N ALA A 200 -14.43 -2.08 -16.73
CA ALA A 200 -14.48 -2.07 -18.19
C ALA A 200 -13.51 -1.07 -18.85
N GLY A 201 -12.61 -0.49 -18.07
CA GLY A 201 -11.77 0.64 -18.47
C GLY A 201 -12.54 1.96 -18.47
N PRO A 202 -11.83 3.12 -18.45
CA PRO A 202 -12.46 4.44 -18.36
C PRO A 202 -13.39 4.68 -19.56
N ALA A 203 -14.53 5.32 -19.32
CA ALA A 203 -15.44 5.72 -20.37
C ALA A 203 -14.79 6.79 -21.26
N THR A 204 -14.96 6.67 -22.56
CA THR A 204 -14.49 7.67 -23.53
C THR A 204 -15.37 8.93 -23.43
N ARG A 205 -14.84 10.06 -23.92
CA ARG A 205 -15.63 11.29 -23.98
C ARG A 205 -16.91 11.13 -24.78
N GLY A 206 -16.86 10.37 -25.87
CA GLY A 206 -18.04 10.06 -26.68
C GLY A 206 -19.10 9.28 -25.92
N GLU A 207 -18.70 8.24 -25.18
CA GLU A 207 -19.60 7.43 -24.34
C GLU A 207 -20.26 8.28 -23.24
N ILE A 208 -19.53 9.20 -22.64
CA ILE A 208 -20.07 10.15 -21.65
C ILE A 208 -21.11 11.11 -22.28
N GLU A 209 -20.83 11.65 -23.48
CA GLU A 209 -21.78 12.54 -24.16
C GLU A 209 -23.05 11.79 -24.58
N GLU A 210 -22.94 10.58 -25.11
CA GLU A 210 -24.07 9.71 -25.43
C GLU A 210 -24.92 9.38 -24.18
N MET A 211 -24.27 9.08 -23.06
CA MET A 211 -24.92 8.84 -21.78
C MET A 211 -25.71 10.07 -21.31
N LEU A 212 -25.09 11.26 -21.36
CA LEU A 212 -25.74 12.51 -20.94
C LEU A 212 -26.93 12.86 -21.84
N THR A 213 -26.79 12.67 -23.17
CA THR A 213 -27.87 12.88 -24.12
C THR A 213 -29.07 11.95 -23.86
N ALA A 214 -28.79 10.67 -23.61
CA ALA A 214 -29.84 9.70 -23.30
C ALA A 214 -30.55 10.03 -21.96
N LEU A 215 -29.77 10.46 -20.95
CA LEU A 215 -30.30 10.86 -19.66
C LEU A 215 -31.18 12.12 -19.80
N GLU A 216 -30.72 13.14 -20.51
CA GLU A 216 -31.48 14.36 -20.80
C GLU A 216 -32.82 14.04 -21.47
N GLY A 217 -32.80 13.24 -22.54
CA GLY A 217 -34.02 12.82 -23.24
C GLY A 217 -35.02 12.06 -22.35
N GLY A 218 -34.51 11.16 -21.49
CA GLY A 218 -35.38 10.47 -20.52
C GLY A 218 -35.99 11.42 -19.47
N LEU A 219 -35.18 12.34 -18.93
CA LEU A 219 -35.63 13.32 -17.96
C LEU A 219 -36.64 14.32 -18.54
N ASP A 220 -36.47 14.73 -19.79
CA ASP A 220 -37.39 15.62 -20.49
C ASP A 220 -38.78 14.96 -20.62
N ARG A 221 -38.83 13.71 -20.99
CA ARG A 221 -40.09 12.95 -21.14
C ARG A 221 -40.93 12.80 -19.88
N ILE A 222 -40.30 12.87 -18.71
CA ILE A 222 -40.99 12.86 -17.40
C ILE A 222 -41.18 14.28 -16.84
N GLU A 223 -40.97 15.31 -17.63
CA GLU A 223 -41.09 16.73 -17.26
C GLU A 223 -40.19 17.07 -16.03
N PHE A 224 -39.05 16.44 -15.87
CA PHE A 224 -38.18 16.65 -14.72
C PHE A 224 -37.67 18.06 -14.58
N PHE A 225 -37.44 18.74 -15.71
CA PHE A 225 -36.88 20.08 -15.72
C PHE A 225 -37.90 21.13 -15.25
N LYS A 226 -39.20 20.98 -15.57
CA LYS A 226 -40.28 21.92 -15.22
C LYS A 226 -39.90 23.35 -15.56
N ALA A 227 -39.77 24.23 -14.54
CA ALA A 227 -39.39 25.64 -14.69
C ALA A 227 -37.86 25.87 -14.73
N ARG A 228 -37.05 24.81 -14.64
CA ARG A 228 -35.56 24.90 -14.66
C ARG A 228 -35.06 24.80 -16.08
N SER A 229 -33.96 25.55 -16.40
CA SER A 229 -33.28 25.36 -17.68
C SER A 229 -32.64 23.97 -17.76
N PRO A 230 -32.97 23.16 -18.80
CA PRO A 230 -32.33 21.87 -19.01
C PRO A 230 -30.82 21.99 -19.06
N GLU A 231 -30.25 22.97 -19.72
CA GLU A 231 -28.79 23.15 -19.84
C GLU A 231 -28.14 23.37 -18.45
N SER A 232 -28.82 24.13 -17.58
CA SER A 232 -28.29 24.38 -16.21
C SER A 232 -28.28 23.11 -15.39
N VAL A 233 -29.33 22.28 -15.47
CA VAL A 233 -29.43 21.00 -14.75
C VAL A 233 -28.44 19.99 -15.32
N MET A 234 -28.35 19.85 -16.63
CA MET A 234 -27.41 18.95 -17.29
C MET A 234 -25.96 19.35 -17.04
N ARG A 235 -25.66 20.63 -16.88
CA ARG A 235 -24.32 21.10 -16.43
C ARG A 235 -23.97 20.58 -15.03
N ILE A 236 -24.94 20.52 -14.12
CA ILE A 236 -24.74 19.96 -12.78
C ILE A 236 -24.47 18.44 -12.88
N PHE A 237 -25.29 17.71 -13.66
CA PHE A 237 -25.06 16.27 -13.91
C PHE A 237 -23.70 16.03 -14.53
N ARG A 238 -23.29 16.79 -15.53
CA ARG A 238 -21.96 16.70 -16.15
C ARG A 238 -20.85 16.89 -15.13
N THR A 239 -20.96 17.88 -14.27
CA THR A 239 -19.96 18.15 -13.22
C THR A 239 -19.93 17.06 -12.16
N LEU A 240 -21.09 16.53 -11.79
CA LEU A 240 -21.20 15.45 -10.79
C LEU A 240 -20.60 14.17 -11.32
N LEU A 241 -20.95 13.77 -12.54
CA LEU A 241 -20.49 12.53 -13.16
C LEU A 241 -19.00 12.60 -13.56
N ALA A 242 -18.50 13.79 -13.91
CA ALA A 242 -17.06 13.99 -14.13
C ALA A 242 -16.19 13.72 -12.89
N ARG A 243 -16.74 13.90 -11.68
CA ARG A 243 -16.03 13.56 -10.42
C ARG A 243 -16.12 12.09 -10.06
N ALA A 244 -17.03 11.34 -10.67
CA ALA A 244 -17.22 9.93 -10.40
C ALA A 244 -16.24 9.04 -11.19
N ASP A 245 -15.53 9.61 -12.19
CA ASP A 245 -14.54 8.89 -13.04
C ASP A 245 -15.10 7.57 -13.59
N LEU A 246 -16.24 7.67 -14.27
CA LEU A 246 -17.03 6.50 -14.70
C LEU A 246 -16.27 5.58 -15.66
N ASP A 247 -16.40 4.27 -15.43
CA ASP A 247 -16.03 3.28 -16.42
C ASP A 247 -17.10 3.11 -17.51
N ARG A 248 -16.77 2.36 -18.60
CA ARG A 248 -17.70 2.12 -19.72
C ARG A 248 -19.00 1.42 -19.29
N HIS A 249 -18.91 0.53 -18.31
CA HIS A 249 -20.09 -0.19 -17.85
C HIS A 249 -21.02 0.73 -17.06
N GLU A 250 -20.46 1.58 -16.21
CA GLU A 250 -21.19 2.57 -15.41
C GLU A 250 -21.85 3.62 -16.30
N ALA A 251 -21.10 4.15 -17.27
CA ALA A 251 -21.66 5.06 -18.28
C ALA A 251 -22.77 4.39 -19.11
N GLY A 252 -22.59 3.13 -19.48
CA GLY A 252 -23.60 2.32 -20.17
C GLY A 252 -24.87 2.12 -19.34
N LEU A 253 -24.74 1.90 -18.04
CA LEU A 253 -25.87 1.74 -17.13
C LEU A 253 -26.70 3.02 -17.01
N VAL A 254 -26.03 4.17 -16.83
CA VAL A 254 -26.73 5.47 -16.76
C VAL A 254 -27.39 5.82 -18.11
N LYS A 255 -26.73 5.52 -19.23
CA LYS A 255 -27.30 5.64 -20.58
C LYS A 255 -28.56 4.79 -20.73
N ALA A 256 -28.50 3.51 -20.30
CA ALA A 256 -29.64 2.61 -20.37
C ALA A 256 -30.82 3.12 -19.51
N LEU A 257 -30.56 3.73 -18.36
CA LEU A 257 -31.59 4.34 -17.52
C LEU A 257 -32.33 5.44 -18.29
N GLY A 258 -31.65 6.32 -19.00
CA GLY A 258 -32.25 7.37 -19.81
C GLY A 258 -33.19 6.80 -20.88
N PHE A 259 -32.78 5.76 -21.58
CA PHE A 259 -33.62 5.08 -22.57
C PHE A 259 -34.80 4.36 -21.93
N GLU A 260 -34.62 3.69 -20.80
CA GLU A 260 -35.69 2.91 -20.17
C GLU A 260 -36.80 3.80 -19.63
N ILE A 261 -36.50 5.01 -19.16
CA ILE A 261 -37.52 6.02 -18.82
C ILE A 261 -38.44 6.29 -20.04
N GLY A 262 -37.86 6.52 -21.21
CA GLY A 262 -38.60 6.72 -22.44
C GLY A 262 -39.45 5.50 -22.85
N ASN A 263 -38.85 4.32 -22.85
CA ASN A 263 -39.53 3.07 -23.18
C ASN A 263 -40.67 2.74 -22.23
N TYR A 264 -40.52 3.05 -20.94
CA TYR A 264 -41.58 2.84 -19.96
C TYR A 264 -42.82 3.68 -20.27
N LEU A 265 -42.65 4.95 -20.62
CA LEU A 265 -43.77 5.83 -20.98
C LEU A 265 -44.46 5.35 -22.27
N ASP A 266 -43.70 4.95 -23.31
CA ASP A 266 -44.26 4.42 -24.57
C ASP A 266 -45.09 3.15 -24.36
N ARG A 267 -44.66 2.29 -23.43
CA ARG A 267 -45.45 1.07 -23.07
C ARG A 267 -46.74 1.42 -22.35
N ASN A 268 -46.74 2.42 -21.49
CA ASN A 268 -47.95 2.83 -20.75
C ASN A 268 -48.97 3.54 -21.64
N ASP A 269 -48.52 4.42 -22.55
CA ASP A 269 -49.38 5.09 -23.51
C ASP A 269 -50.10 4.09 -24.42
N ARG A 270 -49.42 3.03 -24.90
CA ARG A 270 -50.01 1.97 -25.68
C ARG A 270 -51.03 1.14 -24.90
N ARG A 271 -50.84 0.90 -23.62
CA ARG A 271 -51.80 0.18 -22.74
C ARG A 271 -53.03 1.01 -22.50
N GLY A 272 -52.89 2.30 -22.24
CA GLY A 272 -54.04 3.20 -22.10
C GLY A 272 -54.87 3.36 -23.39
N ALA A 273 -54.25 3.29 -24.55
CA ALA A 273 -54.96 3.33 -25.83
C ALA A 273 -55.74 2.05 -26.20
N THR A 274 -55.40 0.91 -25.59
CA THR A 274 -56.13 -0.38 -25.80
C THR A 274 -57.23 -0.61 -24.80
N GLU A 275 -57.37 0.18 -23.73
CA GLU A 275 -58.41 0.05 -22.70
C GLU A 275 -59.58 1.03 -22.87
N THR A 276 -59.73 1.75 -23.99
CA THR A 276 -60.92 2.54 -24.27
C THR A 276 -61.99 1.61 -24.79
N PRO A 277 -63.02 1.21 -23.99
CA PRO A 277 -64.10 0.39 -24.52
C PRO A 277 -64.93 1.27 -25.44
N GLY A 278 -65.17 0.76 -26.68
CA GLY A 278 -66.13 1.34 -27.56
C GLY A 278 -67.49 1.43 -26.86
N SER A 279 -67.97 2.66 -26.73
CA SER A 279 -69.32 2.97 -26.39
C SER A 279 -70.27 2.68 -27.54
#